data_852b5fd08e62fa56572ee07eed2e1b73
#
_entry.id   852b5fd08e62fa56572ee07eed2e1b73
#
_cell.length_a   1.000
_cell.length_b   1.000
_cell.length_c   1.000
_cell.angle_alpha   90.00
_cell.angle_beta   90.00
_cell.angle_gamma   90.00
#
_symmetry.space_group_name_H-M   'P 1'
#
loop_
_entity.id
_entity.type
_entity.pdbx_description
1 polymer ?
#
loop_
_entity_poly.entity_id
_entity_poly.type
_entity_poly.pdbx_seq_one_letter_code
_entity_poly.pdbx_strand_id
1 'polypeptide(L)'
;MKARTRAATVLLTPFFLLFTAVMVVPIGYAVWLSLFTEKQSGLGFGGTETVFTGLDNYTAALGDRAFREGFGVLLGYCLLYIPLLLGGALGLALLLDSALARARRFFQLALFLPHAVPGIIAALIWVYLYTPQLSPVVQAMEAGGIGFDFFSPEGALPSVVNIALWEWLGYNMVIFYAALQAIDRSVLEAATVDGAGAWRIAFSVKVPLVKASLAMVALFTIIGSLQLFTEPLILNKGTGSAVTSTWTPNMYAYTAAFDRNDYGLAAAASVLLALTAALLSFAVTRMTGRRKAGKGRTA
;
A
#
# COMPACT_ATOMS: atom_id res chain seq x y z
N MET A 1 -29.72 20.29 25.30
CA MET A 1 -29.39 19.16 24.43
C MET A 1 -29.86 19.39 22.98
N LYS A 2 -31.13 19.72 22.71
CA LYS A 2 -31.68 19.88 21.31
C LYS A 2 -30.96 20.91 20.45
N ALA A 3 -30.44 22.03 20.96
CA ALA A 3 -29.71 23.03 20.19
C ALA A 3 -28.34 22.56 19.75
N ARG A 4 -27.59 21.83 20.60
CA ARG A 4 -26.28 21.22 20.25
C ARG A 4 -26.41 20.13 19.20
N THR A 5 -27.48 19.33 19.28
CA THR A 5 -27.76 18.30 18.27
C THR A 5 -28.09 18.92 16.91
N ARG A 6 -28.91 19.98 16.86
CA ARG A 6 -29.21 20.72 15.62
C ARG A 6 -27.96 21.33 14.99
N ALA A 7 -27.11 21.99 15.77
CA ALA A 7 -25.87 22.57 15.28
C ALA A 7 -24.94 21.49 14.71
N ALA A 8 -24.78 20.36 15.41
CA ALA A 8 -23.98 19.23 14.93
C ALA A 8 -24.55 18.67 13.61
N THR A 9 -25.86 18.45 13.52
CA THR A 9 -26.50 17.97 12.28
C THR A 9 -26.25 18.92 11.12
N VAL A 10 -26.49 20.22 11.29
CA VAL A 10 -26.31 21.21 10.20
C VAL A 10 -24.85 21.26 9.74
N LEU A 11 -23.87 21.19 10.65
CA LEU A 11 -22.45 21.23 10.30
C LEU A 11 -21.95 19.94 9.65
N LEU A 12 -22.48 18.78 10.04
CA LEU A 12 -22.05 17.49 9.51
C LEU A 12 -22.79 17.06 8.24
N THR A 13 -24.00 17.57 7.99
CA THR A 13 -24.83 17.22 6.83
C THR A 13 -24.11 17.41 5.49
N PRO A 14 -23.46 18.56 5.18
CA PRO A 14 -22.76 18.74 3.92
C PRO A 14 -21.65 17.68 3.68
N PHE A 15 -20.91 17.38 4.75
CA PHE A 15 -19.88 16.33 4.69
C PHE A 15 -20.48 14.96 4.38
N PHE A 16 -21.51 14.53 5.11
CA PHE A 16 -22.12 13.21 4.91
C PHE A 16 -22.85 13.11 3.57
N LEU A 17 -23.43 14.17 3.07
CA LEU A 17 -24.04 14.20 1.72
C LEU A 17 -22.98 13.99 0.65
N LEU A 18 -21.88 14.74 0.69
CA LEU A 18 -20.79 14.60 -0.26
C LEU A 18 -20.10 13.23 -0.13
N PHE A 19 -19.84 12.78 1.09
CA PHE A 19 -19.27 11.44 1.35
C PHE A 19 -20.15 10.33 0.77
N THR A 20 -21.48 10.41 1.01
CA THR A 20 -22.41 9.42 0.46
C THR A 20 -22.44 9.47 -1.06
N ALA A 21 -22.53 10.66 -1.65
CA ALA A 21 -22.59 10.81 -3.10
C ALA A 21 -21.31 10.35 -3.82
N VAL A 22 -20.13 10.63 -3.24
CA VAL A 22 -18.83 10.37 -3.90
C VAL A 22 -18.25 9.00 -3.55
N MET A 23 -18.54 8.47 -2.34
CA MET A 23 -17.98 7.20 -1.89
C MET A 23 -19.03 6.08 -1.85
N VAL A 24 -20.15 6.28 -1.15
CA VAL A 24 -21.09 5.19 -0.90
C VAL A 24 -21.87 4.83 -2.17
N VAL A 25 -22.34 5.81 -2.93
CA VAL A 25 -23.12 5.57 -4.17
C VAL A 25 -22.29 4.83 -5.22
N PRO A 26 -21.04 5.21 -5.56
CA PRO A 26 -20.22 4.46 -6.50
C PRO A 26 -19.89 3.03 -6.04
N ILE A 27 -19.65 2.82 -4.74
CA ILE A 27 -19.46 1.46 -4.20
C ILE A 27 -20.73 0.63 -4.36
N GLY A 28 -21.90 1.20 -4.03
CA GLY A 28 -23.18 0.53 -4.22
C GLY A 28 -23.45 0.21 -5.70
N TYR A 29 -23.10 1.12 -6.60
CA TYR A 29 -23.20 0.91 -8.04
C TYR A 29 -22.25 -0.20 -8.53
N ALA A 30 -21.01 -0.25 -8.03
CA ALA A 30 -20.08 -1.32 -8.36
C ALA A 30 -20.60 -2.70 -7.89
N VAL A 31 -21.19 -2.77 -6.67
CA VAL A 31 -21.84 -4.00 -6.19
C VAL A 31 -23.04 -4.38 -7.06
N TRP A 32 -23.85 -3.41 -7.46
CA TRP A 32 -24.95 -3.66 -8.38
C TRP A 32 -24.44 -4.16 -9.73
N LEU A 33 -23.46 -3.47 -10.33
CA LEU A 33 -22.88 -3.82 -11.64
C LEU A 33 -22.26 -5.22 -11.65
N SER A 34 -21.66 -5.65 -10.54
CA SER A 34 -21.04 -6.97 -10.40
C SER A 34 -22.02 -8.15 -10.56
N LEU A 35 -23.32 -7.88 -10.41
CA LEU A 35 -24.41 -8.89 -10.57
C LEU A 35 -24.95 -8.96 -11.99
N PHE A 36 -24.43 -8.16 -12.90
CA PHE A 36 -24.86 -8.08 -14.29
C PHE A 36 -23.68 -8.31 -15.24
N THR A 37 -24.00 -8.79 -16.45
CA THR A 37 -23.04 -8.94 -17.55
C THR A 37 -23.63 -8.36 -18.82
N GLU A 38 -22.81 -7.67 -19.62
CA GLU A 38 -23.21 -7.20 -20.93
C GLU A 38 -23.04 -8.33 -21.95
N LYS A 39 -24.13 -8.73 -22.59
CA LYS A 39 -24.13 -9.71 -23.69
C LYS A 39 -24.40 -9.01 -25.01
N GLN A 40 -23.55 -9.30 -25.99
CA GLN A 40 -23.81 -8.84 -27.35
C GLN A 40 -24.99 -9.63 -27.95
N SER A 41 -26.00 -8.96 -28.43
CA SER A 41 -27.15 -9.58 -29.09
C SER A 41 -27.01 -9.57 -30.60
N GLY A 42 -27.56 -10.58 -31.30
CA GLY A 42 -27.68 -10.60 -32.76
C GLY A 42 -26.35 -10.60 -33.53
N LEU A 43 -25.42 -11.54 -33.27
CA LEU A 43 -24.10 -11.63 -33.96
C LEU A 43 -23.28 -10.33 -33.88
N GLY A 44 -23.51 -9.49 -32.86
CA GLY A 44 -22.81 -8.22 -32.67
C GLY A 44 -23.51 -7.01 -33.31
N PHE A 45 -24.57 -7.19 -34.08
CA PHE A 45 -25.30 -6.10 -34.71
C PHE A 45 -26.51 -5.60 -33.90
N GLY A 46 -26.94 -6.34 -32.87
CA GLY A 46 -28.11 -6.02 -32.06
C GLY A 46 -27.87 -5.11 -30.84
N GLY A 47 -26.64 -4.62 -30.67
CA GLY A 47 -26.26 -3.86 -29.46
C GLY A 47 -25.91 -4.76 -28.25
N THR A 48 -25.60 -4.11 -27.13
CA THR A 48 -25.33 -4.78 -25.84
C THR A 48 -26.57 -4.80 -24.98
N GLU A 49 -26.92 -5.95 -24.43
CA GLU A 49 -28.01 -6.14 -23.48
C GLU A 49 -27.43 -6.49 -22.11
N THR A 50 -27.83 -5.73 -21.08
CA THR A 50 -27.42 -5.98 -19.70
C THR A 50 -28.28 -7.08 -19.10
N VAL A 51 -27.70 -8.23 -18.80
CA VAL A 51 -28.37 -9.41 -18.27
C VAL A 51 -28.00 -9.63 -16.83
N PHE A 52 -28.97 -9.88 -15.97
CA PHE A 52 -28.70 -10.26 -14.58
C PHE A 52 -28.13 -11.68 -14.53
N THR A 53 -26.94 -11.83 -13.96
CA THR A 53 -26.20 -13.10 -13.85
C THR A 53 -25.93 -13.53 -12.40
N GLY A 54 -26.41 -12.75 -11.42
CA GLY A 54 -26.21 -13.07 -10.01
C GLY A 54 -24.72 -13.12 -9.62
N LEU A 55 -24.24 -14.27 -9.19
CA LEU A 55 -22.85 -14.43 -8.73
C LEU A 55 -21.88 -15.00 -9.80
N ASP A 56 -22.31 -15.11 -11.05
CA ASP A 56 -21.48 -15.72 -12.10
C ASP A 56 -20.16 -14.96 -12.32
N ASN A 57 -20.17 -13.63 -12.26
CA ASN A 57 -18.95 -12.81 -12.36
C ASN A 57 -17.96 -13.08 -11.23
N TYR A 58 -18.46 -13.35 -10.03
CA TYR A 58 -17.61 -13.71 -8.88
C TYR A 58 -16.98 -15.08 -9.06
N THR A 59 -17.77 -16.08 -9.53
CA THR A 59 -17.27 -17.41 -9.80
C THR A 59 -16.28 -17.40 -10.97
N ALA A 60 -16.52 -16.57 -11.99
CA ALA A 60 -15.62 -16.37 -13.11
C ALA A 60 -14.28 -15.76 -12.64
N ALA A 61 -14.32 -14.68 -11.85
CA ALA A 61 -13.11 -14.06 -11.30
C ALA A 61 -12.30 -15.04 -10.44
N LEU A 62 -12.95 -15.72 -9.49
CA LEU A 62 -12.29 -16.71 -8.62
C LEU A 62 -11.81 -17.96 -9.38
N GLY A 63 -12.48 -18.33 -10.47
CA GLY A 63 -12.07 -19.39 -11.39
C GLY A 63 -10.89 -19.03 -12.28
N ASP A 64 -10.67 -17.75 -12.56
CA ASP A 64 -9.61 -17.29 -13.45
C ASP A 64 -8.22 -17.48 -12.79
N ARG A 65 -7.33 -18.13 -13.53
CA ARG A 65 -5.98 -18.41 -13.07
C ARG A 65 -5.18 -17.11 -12.85
N ALA A 66 -5.31 -16.14 -13.75
CA ALA A 66 -4.58 -14.87 -13.65
C ALA A 66 -4.99 -14.07 -12.41
N PHE A 67 -6.29 -14.06 -12.06
CA PHE A 67 -6.77 -13.40 -10.84
C PHE A 67 -6.19 -14.03 -9.57
N ARG A 68 -6.16 -15.37 -9.50
CA ARG A 68 -5.59 -16.08 -8.34
C ARG A 68 -4.07 -15.92 -8.24
N GLU A 69 -3.35 -16.01 -9.36
CA GLU A 69 -1.90 -15.78 -9.40
C GLU A 69 -1.55 -14.35 -8.97
N GLY A 70 -2.37 -13.36 -9.34
CA GLY A 70 -2.24 -11.98 -8.90
C GLY A 70 -2.27 -11.83 -7.38
N PHE A 71 -3.06 -12.62 -6.65
CA PHE A 71 -3.01 -12.64 -5.17
C PHE A 71 -1.71 -13.24 -4.65
N GLY A 72 -1.12 -14.21 -5.35
CA GLY A 72 0.20 -14.75 -5.01
C GLY A 72 1.30 -13.69 -5.13
N VAL A 73 1.29 -12.93 -6.21
CA VAL A 73 2.20 -11.78 -6.41
C VAL A 73 1.99 -10.73 -5.31
N LEU A 74 0.74 -10.38 -5.02
CA LEU A 74 0.40 -9.40 -3.99
C LEU A 74 0.87 -9.85 -2.60
N LEU A 75 0.74 -11.13 -2.27
CA LEU A 75 1.26 -11.70 -1.02
C LEU A 75 2.78 -11.61 -0.97
N GLY A 76 3.47 -11.99 -2.05
CA GLY A 76 4.93 -11.87 -2.17
C GLY A 76 5.39 -10.41 -1.99
N TYR A 77 4.68 -9.47 -2.62
CA TYR A 77 4.93 -8.04 -2.43
C TYR A 77 4.77 -7.62 -0.97
N CYS A 78 3.68 -7.97 -0.31
CA CYS A 78 3.44 -7.64 1.09
C CYS A 78 4.51 -8.22 2.02
N LEU A 79 4.90 -9.47 1.81
CA LEU A 79 5.91 -10.16 2.62
C LEU A 79 7.31 -9.53 2.48
N LEU A 80 7.63 -8.95 1.33
CA LEU A 80 8.92 -8.30 1.09
C LEU A 80 8.85 -6.81 1.46
N TYR A 81 7.86 -6.09 0.95
CA TYR A 81 7.74 -4.64 1.10
C TYR A 81 7.49 -4.19 2.55
N ILE A 82 6.51 -4.81 3.24
CA ILE A 82 6.08 -4.34 4.56
C ILE A 82 7.21 -4.43 5.60
N PRO A 83 7.94 -5.55 5.76
CA PRO A 83 9.05 -5.61 6.71
C PRO A 83 10.19 -4.66 6.36
N LEU A 84 10.53 -4.53 5.07
CA LEU A 84 11.59 -3.61 4.62
C LEU A 84 11.21 -2.15 4.86
N LEU A 85 9.96 -1.78 4.57
CA LEU A 85 9.46 -0.42 4.82
C LEU A 85 9.46 -0.09 6.32
N LEU A 86 8.84 -0.93 7.13
CA LEU A 86 8.71 -0.67 8.56
C LEU A 86 10.07 -0.70 9.27
N GLY A 87 10.90 -1.71 8.96
CA GLY A 87 12.24 -1.83 9.52
C GLY A 87 13.16 -0.72 9.08
N GLY A 88 13.18 -0.40 7.78
CA GLY A 88 13.98 0.66 7.21
C GLY A 88 13.57 2.05 7.72
N ALA A 89 12.28 2.36 7.71
CA ALA A 89 11.77 3.64 8.19
C ALA A 89 12.02 3.86 9.69
N LEU A 90 11.77 2.83 10.52
CA LEU A 90 12.07 2.89 11.94
C LEU A 90 13.57 2.98 12.20
N GLY A 91 14.38 2.21 11.48
CA GLY A 91 15.85 2.26 11.57
C GLY A 91 16.39 3.65 11.24
N LEU A 92 15.94 4.25 10.13
CA LEU A 92 16.32 5.62 9.77
C LEU A 92 15.84 6.65 10.80
N ALA A 93 14.63 6.50 11.34
CA ALA A 93 14.11 7.37 12.39
C ALA A 93 14.96 7.30 13.66
N LEU A 94 15.36 6.10 14.10
CA LEU A 94 16.24 5.89 15.25
C LEU A 94 17.64 6.48 15.01
N LEU A 95 18.17 6.35 13.79
CA LEU A 95 19.47 6.96 13.41
C LEU A 95 19.39 8.49 13.48
N LEU A 96 18.34 9.09 12.95
CA LEU A 96 18.13 10.54 13.00
C LEU A 96 17.86 11.06 14.41
N ASP A 97 17.26 10.24 15.28
CA ASP A 97 17.01 10.57 16.68
C ASP A 97 18.27 10.41 17.57
N SER A 98 19.31 9.75 17.07
CA SER A 98 20.55 9.55 17.82
C SER A 98 21.29 10.86 18.06
N ALA A 99 22.05 10.94 19.16
CA ALA A 99 22.90 12.09 19.48
C ALA A 99 24.00 12.35 18.41
N LEU A 100 24.37 11.32 17.65
CA LEU A 100 25.39 11.39 16.61
C LEU A 100 24.90 12.00 15.30
N ALA A 101 23.57 12.11 15.11
CA ALA A 101 23.01 12.63 13.86
C ALA A 101 23.30 14.14 13.72
N ARG A 102 24.08 14.48 12.70
CA ARG A 102 24.30 15.86 12.26
C ARG A 102 23.42 16.18 11.06
N ALA A 103 23.10 17.45 10.85
CA ALA A 103 22.27 17.91 9.71
C ALA A 103 20.91 17.20 9.59
N ARG A 104 20.24 16.89 10.72
CA ARG A 104 18.98 16.13 10.77
C ARG A 104 17.90 16.66 9.82
N ARG A 105 17.74 18.00 9.75
CA ARG A 105 16.73 18.63 8.86
C ARG A 105 17.02 18.36 7.38
N PHE A 106 18.28 18.37 6.99
CA PHE A 106 18.68 18.05 5.62
C PHE A 106 18.33 16.60 5.27
N PHE A 107 18.70 15.65 6.12
CA PHE A 107 18.39 14.23 5.87
C PHE A 107 16.87 13.94 5.92
N GLN A 108 16.12 14.59 6.80
CA GLN A 108 14.66 14.49 6.80
C GLN A 108 14.06 14.96 5.47
N LEU A 109 14.47 16.11 4.97
CA LEU A 109 14.01 16.63 3.69
C LEU A 109 14.45 15.75 2.52
N ALA A 110 15.72 15.36 2.46
CA ALA A 110 16.26 14.53 1.38
C ALA A 110 15.58 13.16 1.29
N LEU A 111 15.32 12.52 2.44
CA LEU A 111 14.63 11.22 2.49
C LEU A 111 13.12 11.34 2.24
N PHE A 112 12.51 12.48 2.58
CA PHE A 112 11.09 12.73 2.33
C PHE A 112 10.80 13.13 0.88
N LEU A 113 11.76 13.76 0.20
CA LEU A 113 11.58 14.34 -1.14
C LEU A 113 11.03 13.35 -2.18
N PRO A 114 11.45 12.08 -2.23
CA PRO A 114 10.87 11.08 -3.13
C PRO A 114 9.35 10.97 -3.03
N HIS A 115 8.78 11.05 -1.83
CA HIS A 115 7.34 10.97 -1.60
C HIS A 115 6.55 12.15 -2.21
N ALA A 116 7.20 13.29 -2.46
CA ALA A 116 6.57 14.43 -3.13
C ALA A 116 6.45 14.24 -4.65
N VAL A 117 7.11 13.22 -5.22
CA VAL A 117 7.03 12.90 -6.65
C VAL A 117 5.75 12.12 -6.91
N PRO A 118 4.92 12.50 -7.91
CA PRO A 118 3.75 11.72 -8.30
C PRO A 118 4.15 10.27 -8.67
N GLY A 119 3.43 9.25 -8.16
CA GLY A 119 3.79 7.84 -8.32
C GLY A 119 4.01 7.39 -9.77
N ILE A 120 3.22 7.91 -10.72
CA ILE A 120 3.44 7.64 -12.17
C ILE A 120 4.83 8.14 -12.61
N ILE A 121 5.23 9.32 -12.18
CA ILE A 121 6.55 9.90 -12.51
C ILE A 121 7.66 9.11 -11.82
N ALA A 122 7.46 8.71 -10.56
CA ALA A 122 8.38 7.85 -9.83
C ALA A 122 8.61 6.53 -10.59
N ALA A 123 7.54 5.86 -11.00
CA ALA A 123 7.63 4.62 -11.76
C ALA A 123 8.36 4.81 -13.10
N LEU A 124 8.09 5.90 -13.85
CA LEU A 124 8.79 6.21 -15.11
C LEU A 124 10.28 6.47 -14.91
N ILE A 125 10.67 7.20 -13.84
CA ILE A 125 12.08 7.41 -13.48
C ILE A 125 12.77 6.07 -13.26
N TRP A 126 12.15 5.15 -12.51
CA TRP A 126 12.72 3.86 -12.23
C TRP A 126 12.75 2.93 -13.45
N VAL A 127 11.73 2.97 -14.35
CA VAL A 127 11.79 2.26 -15.65
C VAL A 127 13.02 2.71 -16.45
N TYR A 128 13.27 4.02 -16.50
CA TYR A 128 14.48 4.56 -17.13
C TYR A 128 15.76 4.04 -16.45
N LEU A 129 15.80 4.08 -15.11
CA LEU A 129 16.95 3.63 -14.32
C LEU A 129 17.18 2.10 -14.39
N TYR A 130 16.17 1.32 -14.71
CA TYR A 130 16.26 -0.13 -14.87
C TYR A 130 16.62 -0.56 -16.30
N THR A 131 16.48 0.33 -17.28
CA THR A 131 16.74 0.01 -18.70
C THR A 131 18.26 0.00 -18.96
N PRO A 132 18.87 -1.16 -19.29
CA PRO A 132 20.34 -1.28 -19.41
C PRO A 132 20.97 -0.27 -20.38
N GLN A 133 20.30 -0.03 -21.53
CA GLN A 133 20.82 0.85 -22.60
C GLN A 133 20.80 2.32 -22.19
N LEU A 134 19.99 2.72 -21.21
CA LEU A 134 19.77 4.10 -20.80
C LEU A 134 20.35 4.41 -19.42
N SER A 135 20.50 3.41 -18.56
CA SER A 135 20.86 3.57 -17.16
C SER A 135 22.36 3.51 -16.92
N PRO A 136 22.99 4.62 -16.49
CA PRO A 136 24.39 4.59 -16.04
C PRO A 136 24.59 3.66 -14.81
N VAL A 137 23.54 3.47 -13.99
CA VAL A 137 23.59 2.60 -12.80
C VAL A 137 23.69 1.15 -13.21
N VAL A 138 22.84 0.69 -14.13
CA VAL A 138 22.87 -0.71 -14.63
C VAL A 138 24.17 -0.96 -15.36
N GLN A 139 24.61 -0.04 -16.21
CA GLN A 139 25.92 -0.16 -16.91
C GLN A 139 27.10 -0.28 -15.93
N ALA A 140 27.09 0.48 -14.85
CA ALA A 140 28.11 0.38 -13.81
C ALA A 140 28.04 -0.96 -13.05
N MET A 141 26.83 -1.48 -12.79
CA MET A 141 26.63 -2.80 -12.18
C MET A 141 27.17 -3.91 -13.08
N GLU A 142 26.85 -3.89 -14.38
CA GLU A 142 27.33 -4.86 -15.38
C GLU A 142 28.85 -4.80 -15.53
N ALA A 143 29.43 -3.60 -15.57
CA ALA A 143 30.89 -3.43 -15.59
C ALA A 143 31.56 -3.98 -14.31
N GLY A 144 30.84 -3.97 -13.18
CA GLY A 144 31.28 -4.59 -11.92
C GLY A 144 31.00 -6.10 -11.85
N GLY A 145 30.50 -6.72 -12.92
CA GLY A 145 30.17 -8.16 -12.97
C GLY A 145 28.85 -8.52 -12.29
N ILE A 146 27.98 -7.54 -11.99
CA ILE A 146 26.66 -7.75 -11.41
C ILE A 146 25.62 -7.63 -12.53
N GLY A 147 25.26 -8.77 -13.12
CA GLY A 147 24.18 -8.86 -14.11
C GLY A 147 22.85 -9.12 -13.42
N PHE A 148 22.01 -8.11 -13.28
CA PHE A 148 20.66 -8.25 -12.72
C PHE A 148 19.65 -7.63 -13.69
N ASP A 149 18.75 -8.47 -14.21
CA ASP A 149 17.66 -8.04 -15.09
C ASP A 149 16.42 -7.66 -14.25
N PHE A 150 16.19 -6.36 -14.12
CA PHE A 150 15.08 -5.78 -13.37
C PHE A 150 13.71 -6.08 -13.99
N PHE A 151 13.66 -6.48 -15.25
CA PHE A 151 12.43 -6.79 -15.99
C PHE A 151 12.17 -8.30 -16.12
N SER A 152 13.08 -9.14 -15.66
CA SER A 152 12.90 -10.59 -15.64
C SER A 152 11.78 -11.02 -14.67
N PRO A 153 11.25 -12.24 -14.77
CA PRO A 153 10.27 -12.77 -13.81
C PRO A 153 10.75 -12.71 -12.36
N GLU A 154 12.05 -12.93 -12.12
CA GLU A 154 12.67 -12.90 -10.81
C GLU A 154 12.95 -11.47 -10.34
N GLY A 155 13.24 -10.56 -11.28
CA GLY A 155 13.56 -9.15 -11.02
C GLY A 155 12.33 -8.26 -10.84
N ALA A 156 11.19 -8.59 -11.43
CA ALA A 156 10.00 -7.73 -11.48
C ALA A 156 9.47 -7.39 -10.08
N LEU A 157 9.32 -8.37 -9.20
CA LEU A 157 8.81 -8.14 -7.85
C LEU A 157 9.76 -7.29 -6.99
N PRO A 158 11.08 -7.58 -6.91
CA PRO A 158 12.05 -6.70 -6.26
C PRO A 158 12.07 -5.29 -6.83
N SER A 159 11.92 -5.13 -8.14
CA SER A 159 11.90 -3.82 -8.81
C SER A 159 10.70 -2.97 -8.36
N VAL A 160 9.51 -3.55 -8.34
CA VAL A 160 8.30 -2.88 -7.84
C VAL A 160 8.43 -2.51 -6.35
N VAL A 161 8.96 -3.44 -5.54
CA VAL A 161 9.22 -3.19 -4.11
C VAL A 161 10.21 -2.04 -3.93
N ASN A 162 11.28 -1.97 -4.73
CA ASN A 162 12.27 -0.90 -4.65
C ASN A 162 11.65 0.48 -4.99
N ILE A 163 10.80 0.57 -6.01
CA ILE A 163 10.10 1.82 -6.36
C ILE A 163 9.26 2.28 -5.17
N ALA A 164 8.44 1.39 -4.62
CA ALA A 164 7.58 1.69 -3.49
C ALA A 164 8.37 2.05 -2.22
N LEU A 165 9.48 1.36 -1.94
CA LEU A 165 10.37 1.71 -0.82
C LEU A 165 10.96 3.11 -1.00
N TRP A 166 11.47 3.43 -2.19
CA TRP A 166 12.03 4.75 -2.48
C TRP A 166 11.02 5.87 -2.27
N GLU A 167 9.76 5.65 -2.67
CA GLU A 167 8.69 6.63 -2.54
C GLU A 167 8.18 6.78 -1.08
N TRP A 168 8.03 5.67 -0.35
CA TRP A 168 7.32 5.67 0.93
C TRP A 168 8.21 5.60 2.17
N LEU A 169 9.49 5.23 2.03
CA LEU A 169 10.38 5.02 3.17
C LEU A 169 10.58 6.28 4.00
N GLY A 170 10.85 7.40 3.33
CA GLY A 170 11.10 8.68 3.99
C GLY A 170 9.86 9.28 4.66
N TYR A 171 8.69 9.12 4.05
CA TYR A 171 7.42 9.52 4.64
C TYR A 171 7.16 8.78 5.97
N ASN A 172 7.28 7.46 5.96
CA ASN A 172 7.09 6.65 7.16
C ASN A 172 8.20 6.89 8.22
N MET A 173 9.43 7.17 7.79
CA MET A 173 10.52 7.59 8.68
C MET A 173 10.15 8.87 9.44
N VAL A 174 9.56 9.88 8.78
CA VAL A 174 9.13 11.12 9.45
C VAL A 174 8.05 10.85 10.51
N ILE A 175 7.10 9.95 10.23
CA ILE A 175 6.07 9.55 11.21
C ILE A 175 6.71 8.91 12.45
N PHE A 176 7.64 7.96 12.25
CA PHE A 176 8.34 7.33 13.37
C PHE A 176 9.24 8.31 14.11
N TYR A 177 9.93 9.19 13.42
CA TYR A 177 10.75 10.22 14.04
C TYR A 177 9.91 11.15 14.93
N ALA A 178 8.75 11.60 14.47
CA ALA A 178 7.83 12.40 15.28
C ALA A 178 7.34 11.63 16.53
N ALA A 179 7.05 10.34 16.39
CA ALA A 179 6.67 9.49 17.52
C ALA A 179 7.82 9.33 18.55
N LEU A 180 9.07 9.21 18.08
CA LEU A 180 10.25 9.15 18.95
C LEU A 180 10.48 10.47 19.69
N GLN A 181 10.24 11.61 19.04
CA GLN A 181 10.37 12.93 19.66
C GLN A 181 9.29 13.21 20.74
N ALA A 182 8.18 12.47 20.73
CA ALA A 182 7.13 12.57 21.74
C ALA A 182 7.43 11.78 23.03
N ILE A 183 8.52 11.02 23.08
CA ILE A 183 8.95 10.30 24.30
C ILE A 183 9.50 11.30 25.31
N ASP A 184 9.02 11.19 26.55
CA ASP A 184 9.52 12.03 27.65
C ASP A 184 11.02 11.80 27.88
N ARG A 185 11.78 12.89 27.94
CA ARG A 185 13.22 12.87 28.17
C ARG A 185 13.60 12.24 29.50
N SER A 186 12.78 12.41 30.53
CA SER A 186 12.98 11.81 31.85
C SER A 186 13.11 10.29 31.80
N VAL A 187 12.33 9.63 30.90
CA VAL A 187 12.42 8.17 30.71
C VAL A 187 13.76 7.77 30.12
N LEU A 188 14.28 8.56 29.17
CA LEU A 188 15.57 8.28 28.53
C LEU A 188 16.74 8.56 29.48
N GLU A 189 16.64 9.61 30.29
CA GLU A 189 17.62 9.96 31.31
C GLU A 189 17.69 8.89 32.40
N ALA A 190 16.54 8.42 32.91
CA ALA A 190 16.46 7.33 33.88
C ALA A 190 17.16 6.06 33.35
N ALA A 191 16.84 5.67 32.08
CA ALA A 191 17.48 4.51 31.45
C ALA A 191 19.01 4.68 31.34
N THR A 192 19.49 5.92 31.13
CA THR A 192 20.91 6.21 31.06
C THR A 192 21.56 6.10 32.44
N VAL A 193 20.90 6.57 33.49
CA VAL A 193 21.34 6.42 34.89
C VAL A 193 21.42 4.95 35.28
N ASP A 194 20.49 4.12 34.80
CA ASP A 194 20.49 2.66 34.97
C ASP A 194 21.58 1.94 34.14
N GLY A 195 22.45 2.69 33.46
CA GLY A 195 23.58 2.15 32.69
C GLY A 195 23.20 1.57 31.31
N ALA A 196 22.02 1.92 30.76
CA ALA A 196 21.62 1.47 29.45
C ALA A 196 22.41 2.19 28.34
N GLY A 197 23.16 1.42 27.51
CA GLY A 197 23.82 1.95 26.32
C GLY A 197 22.83 2.30 25.20
N ALA A 198 23.29 3.02 24.17
CA ALA A 198 22.48 3.55 23.09
C ALA A 198 21.61 2.50 22.38
N TRP A 199 22.13 1.31 22.10
CA TRP A 199 21.38 0.20 21.51
C TRP A 199 20.26 -0.30 22.42
N ARG A 200 20.55 -0.43 23.72
CA ARG A 200 19.54 -0.85 24.71
C ARG A 200 18.43 0.18 24.82
N ILE A 201 18.78 1.47 24.84
CA ILE A 201 17.78 2.56 24.84
C ILE A 201 16.94 2.51 23.55
N ALA A 202 17.55 2.33 22.39
CA ALA A 202 16.82 2.27 21.11
C ALA A 202 15.83 1.10 21.09
N PHE A 203 16.26 -0.13 21.33
CA PHE A 203 15.44 -1.33 21.12
C PHE A 203 14.61 -1.74 22.34
N SER A 204 15.08 -1.48 23.56
CA SER A 204 14.38 -1.90 24.78
C SER A 204 13.52 -0.78 25.41
N VAL A 205 13.74 0.49 25.04
CA VAL A 205 12.99 1.61 25.56
C VAL A 205 12.17 2.29 24.45
N LYS A 206 12.84 2.86 23.44
CA LYS A 206 12.17 3.67 22.40
C LYS A 206 11.21 2.83 21.53
N VAL A 207 11.66 1.72 20.96
CA VAL A 207 10.83 0.87 20.09
C VAL A 207 9.56 0.37 20.80
N PRO A 208 9.59 -0.14 22.03
CA PRO A 208 8.38 -0.51 22.76
C PRO A 208 7.44 0.67 23.04
N LEU A 209 7.96 1.87 23.26
CA LEU A 209 7.14 3.06 23.53
C LEU A 209 6.41 3.54 22.27
N VAL A 210 7.02 3.42 21.10
CA VAL A 210 6.39 3.82 19.81
C VAL A 210 5.60 2.70 19.13
N LYS A 211 5.38 1.56 19.78
CA LYS A 211 4.66 0.40 19.20
C LYS A 211 3.25 0.72 18.70
N ALA A 212 2.57 1.72 19.27
CA ALA A 212 1.26 2.14 18.80
C ALA A 212 1.35 2.81 17.43
N SER A 213 2.36 3.68 17.23
CA SER A 213 2.64 4.29 15.93
C SER A 213 3.10 3.24 14.91
N LEU A 214 3.94 2.29 15.32
CA LEU A 214 4.35 1.17 14.47
C LEU A 214 3.14 0.35 13.99
N ALA A 215 2.21 0.03 14.89
CA ALA A 215 0.99 -0.71 14.54
C ALA A 215 0.08 0.08 13.59
N MET A 216 -0.02 1.40 13.79
CA MET A 216 -0.80 2.28 12.92
C MET A 216 -0.19 2.36 11.52
N VAL A 217 1.12 2.61 11.42
CA VAL A 217 1.83 2.63 10.13
C VAL A 217 1.72 1.26 9.44
N ALA A 218 1.92 0.15 10.16
CA ALA A 218 1.77 -1.19 9.61
C ALA A 218 0.36 -1.42 9.03
N LEU A 219 -0.70 -0.99 9.73
CA LEU A 219 -2.07 -1.10 9.25
C LEU A 219 -2.28 -0.34 7.94
N PHE A 220 -1.85 0.93 7.87
CA PHE A 220 -1.97 1.73 6.65
C PHE A 220 -1.11 1.17 5.52
N THR A 221 0.09 0.66 5.81
CA THR A 221 0.94 0.01 4.82
C THR A 221 0.29 -1.26 4.25
N ILE A 222 -0.31 -2.10 5.08
CA ILE A 222 -1.05 -3.29 4.63
C ILE A 222 -2.21 -2.89 3.71
N ILE A 223 -3.01 -1.91 4.11
CA ILE A 223 -4.15 -1.43 3.29
C ILE A 223 -3.64 -0.86 1.95
N GLY A 224 -2.60 -0.03 1.98
CA GLY A 224 -2.00 0.54 0.76
C GLY A 224 -1.39 -0.52 -0.15
N SER A 225 -0.74 -1.54 0.42
CA SER A 225 -0.15 -2.65 -0.35
C SER A 225 -1.20 -3.44 -1.14
N LEU A 226 -2.43 -3.58 -0.62
CA LEU A 226 -3.52 -4.24 -1.34
C LEU A 226 -4.01 -3.43 -2.56
N GLN A 227 -3.64 -2.16 -2.65
CA GLN A 227 -3.97 -1.26 -3.75
C GLN A 227 -2.84 -1.16 -4.79
N LEU A 228 -1.84 -2.05 -4.75
CA LEU A 228 -0.72 -2.09 -5.70
C LEU A 228 -1.22 -2.12 -7.15
N PHE A 229 -0.93 -1.04 -7.90
CA PHE A 229 -1.43 -0.87 -9.26
C PHE A 229 -0.49 -0.04 -10.15
N THR A 230 -0.11 1.17 -9.71
CA THR A 230 0.56 2.16 -10.58
C THR A 230 1.94 1.69 -11.01
N GLU A 231 2.77 1.25 -10.08
CA GLU A 231 4.15 0.85 -10.33
C GLU A 231 4.23 -0.33 -11.30
N PRO A 232 3.52 -1.46 -11.07
CA PRO A 232 3.57 -2.58 -12.01
C PRO A 232 2.88 -2.27 -13.34
N LEU A 233 1.85 -1.41 -13.37
CA LEU A 233 1.21 -0.99 -14.61
C LEU A 233 2.18 -0.23 -15.52
N ILE A 234 2.98 0.67 -14.95
CA ILE A 234 3.97 1.43 -15.72
C ILE A 234 5.12 0.52 -16.18
N LEU A 235 5.59 -0.40 -15.31
CA LEU A 235 6.57 -1.41 -15.71
C LEU A 235 6.07 -2.27 -16.87
N ASN A 236 4.82 -2.71 -16.85
CA ASN A 236 4.21 -3.49 -17.94
C ASN A 236 4.22 -2.71 -19.26
N LYS A 237 3.81 -1.43 -19.24
CA LYS A 237 3.72 -0.60 -20.47
C LYS A 237 5.07 -0.19 -21.03
N GLY A 238 6.11 -0.08 -20.20
CA GLY A 238 7.39 0.47 -20.58
C GLY A 238 8.31 -0.51 -21.32
N THR A 239 8.21 -1.81 -21.11
CA THR A 239 9.31 -2.74 -21.47
C THR A 239 8.89 -4.10 -22.03
N GLY A 240 7.61 -4.44 -22.12
CA GLY A 240 7.19 -5.81 -22.46
C GLY A 240 7.72 -6.85 -21.48
N SER A 241 7.88 -6.47 -20.22
CA SER A 241 8.50 -7.22 -19.15
C SER A 241 7.68 -8.44 -18.69
N ALA A 242 8.21 -9.16 -17.73
CA ALA A 242 7.53 -10.24 -17.02
C ALA A 242 6.28 -9.78 -16.24
N VAL A 243 6.09 -8.46 -16.06
CA VAL A 243 4.85 -7.88 -15.51
C VAL A 243 3.77 -7.94 -16.57
N THR A 244 2.79 -8.84 -16.41
CA THR A 244 1.65 -8.97 -17.32
C THR A 244 0.57 -7.90 -17.03
N SER A 245 -0.36 -7.71 -17.95
CA SER A 245 -1.50 -6.79 -17.76
C SER A 245 -2.46 -7.21 -16.64
N THR A 246 -2.33 -8.44 -16.14
CA THR A 246 -3.11 -9.01 -15.03
C THR A 246 -2.25 -9.41 -13.83
N TRP A 247 -1.05 -8.82 -13.71
CA TRP A 247 -0.03 -9.22 -12.72
C TRP A 247 -0.48 -9.04 -11.26
N THR A 248 -1.33 -8.05 -10.99
CA THR A 248 -1.98 -7.88 -9.68
C THR A 248 -3.50 -7.98 -9.85
N PRO A 249 -4.26 -8.26 -8.76
CA PRO A 249 -5.71 -8.28 -8.83
C PRO A 249 -6.33 -6.95 -9.26
N ASN A 250 -5.70 -5.81 -8.92
CA ASN A 250 -6.13 -4.49 -9.40
C ASN A 250 -5.92 -4.33 -10.91
N MET A 251 -4.77 -4.80 -11.43
CA MET A 251 -4.51 -4.80 -12.88
C MET A 251 -5.47 -5.73 -13.61
N TYR A 252 -5.84 -6.88 -13.04
CA TYR A 252 -6.86 -7.76 -13.58
C TYR A 252 -8.21 -7.05 -13.71
N ALA A 253 -8.67 -6.38 -12.65
CA ALA A 253 -9.91 -5.61 -12.69
C ALA A 253 -9.86 -4.47 -13.72
N TYR A 254 -8.73 -3.77 -13.80
CA TYR A 254 -8.50 -2.73 -14.81
C TYR A 254 -8.56 -3.29 -16.23
N THR A 255 -7.86 -4.38 -16.51
CA THR A 255 -7.84 -5.04 -17.83
C THR A 255 -9.23 -5.56 -18.20
N ALA A 256 -9.97 -6.12 -17.25
CA ALA A 256 -11.36 -6.54 -17.49
C ALA A 256 -12.23 -5.35 -17.91
N ALA A 257 -12.13 -4.21 -17.22
CA ALA A 257 -12.94 -3.03 -17.51
C ALA A 257 -12.55 -2.33 -18.82
N PHE A 258 -11.24 -2.07 -19.03
CA PHE A 258 -10.78 -1.14 -20.08
C PHE A 258 -10.24 -1.81 -21.32
N ASP A 259 -9.70 -3.04 -21.21
CA ASP A 259 -9.18 -3.77 -22.37
C ASP A 259 -10.21 -4.76 -22.93
N ARG A 260 -11.05 -5.35 -22.04
CA ARG A 260 -12.06 -6.35 -22.43
C ARG A 260 -13.49 -5.80 -22.47
N ASN A 261 -13.73 -4.59 -21.95
CA ASN A 261 -15.06 -3.98 -21.77
C ASN A 261 -16.04 -4.86 -20.96
N ASP A 262 -15.51 -5.69 -20.04
CA ASP A 262 -16.28 -6.53 -19.15
C ASP A 262 -16.42 -5.87 -17.78
N TYR A 263 -17.36 -4.92 -17.70
CA TYR A 263 -17.58 -4.13 -16.49
C TYR A 263 -18.14 -4.94 -15.34
N GLY A 264 -18.92 -6.00 -15.63
CA GLY A 264 -19.46 -6.90 -14.62
C GLY A 264 -18.36 -7.69 -13.90
N LEU A 265 -17.47 -8.30 -14.67
CA LEU A 265 -16.29 -9.01 -14.15
C LEU A 265 -15.33 -8.08 -13.39
N ALA A 266 -15.06 -6.89 -13.95
CA ALA A 266 -14.23 -5.89 -13.31
C ALA A 266 -14.77 -5.44 -11.95
N ALA A 267 -16.09 -5.18 -11.90
CA ALA A 267 -16.79 -4.82 -10.66
C ALA A 267 -16.75 -5.95 -9.63
N ALA A 268 -16.99 -7.20 -10.04
CA ALA A 268 -16.89 -8.37 -9.15
C ALA A 268 -15.47 -8.55 -8.59
N ALA A 269 -14.44 -8.44 -9.43
CA ALA A 269 -13.05 -8.49 -9.01
C ALA A 269 -12.71 -7.37 -8.01
N SER A 270 -13.18 -6.15 -8.26
CA SER A 270 -12.99 -5.00 -7.35
C SER A 270 -13.69 -5.19 -6.00
N VAL A 271 -14.91 -5.75 -5.99
CA VAL A 271 -15.64 -6.07 -4.76
C VAL A 271 -14.91 -7.16 -3.96
N LEU A 272 -14.40 -8.21 -4.61
CA LEU A 272 -13.58 -9.24 -3.96
C LEU A 272 -12.32 -8.65 -3.31
N LEU A 273 -11.65 -7.73 -3.98
CA LEU A 273 -10.51 -6.99 -3.43
C LEU A 273 -10.89 -6.15 -2.22
N ALA A 274 -11.98 -5.39 -2.32
CA ALA A 274 -12.48 -4.57 -1.21
C ALA A 274 -12.85 -5.44 0.01
N LEU A 275 -13.48 -6.57 -0.20
CA LEU A 275 -13.79 -7.54 0.88
C LEU A 275 -12.51 -8.12 1.50
N THR A 276 -11.52 -8.47 0.68
CA THR A 276 -10.22 -8.97 1.16
C THR A 276 -9.53 -7.91 2.02
N ALA A 277 -9.51 -6.65 1.56
CA ALA A 277 -8.94 -5.52 2.32
C ALA A 277 -9.68 -5.29 3.64
N ALA A 278 -11.00 -5.33 3.64
CA ALA A 278 -11.83 -5.17 4.83
C ALA A 278 -11.58 -6.28 5.85
N LEU A 279 -11.53 -7.55 5.42
CA LEU A 279 -11.25 -8.70 6.27
C LEU A 279 -9.86 -8.63 6.90
N LEU A 280 -8.83 -8.29 6.12
CA LEU A 280 -7.47 -8.14 6.62
C LEU A 280 -7.37 -6.98 7.61
N SER A 281 -7.97 -5.83 7.31
CA SER A 281 -8.02 -4.67 8.21
C SER A 281 -8.71 -5.01 9.53
N PHE A 282 -9.83 -5.73 9.46
CA PHE A 282 -10.55 -6.18 10.64
C PHE A 282 -9.72 -7.17 11.48
N ALA A 283 -9.06 -8.13 10.83
CA ALA A 283 -8.19 -9.11 11.51
C ALA A 283 -7.03 -8.40 12.24
N VAL A 284 -6.31 -7.50 11.55
CA VAL A 284 -5.19 -6.73 12.13
C VAL A 284 -5.66 -5.88 13.31
N THR A 285 -6.78 -5.18 13.16
CA THR A 285 -7.34 -4.33 14.23
C THR A 285 -7.72 -5.15 15.45
N ARG A 286 -8.35 -6.32 15.27
CA ARG A 286 -8.68 -7.22 16.39
C ARG A 286 -7.44 -7.79 17.09
N MET A 287 -6.41 -8.15 16.34
CA MET A 287 -5.15 -8.65 16.93
C MET A 287 -4.45 -7.58 17.76
N THR A 288 -4.46 -6.33 17.28
CA THR A 288 -3.83 -5.19 17.97
C THR A 288 -4.65 -4.75 19.19
N GLY A 289 -5.98 -4.77 19.11
CA GLY A 289 -6.89 -4.37 20.21
C GLY A 289 -6.89 -5.35 21.39
N ARG A 290 -6.83 -6.66 21.14
CA ARG A 290 -6.81 -7.68 22.21
C ARG A 290 -5.60 -7.61 23.13
N ARG A 291 -4.44 -7.13 22.64
CA ARG A 291 -3.24 -6.94 23.45
C ARG A 291 -3.40 -5.82 24.51
N LYS A 292 -4.32 -4.87 24.31
CA LYS A 292 -4.61 -3.81 25.31
C LYS A 292 -5.54 -4.28 26.45
N ALA A 293 -6.50 -5.16 26.16
CA ALA A 293 -7.47 -5.64 27.15
C ALA A 293 -6.88 -6.66 28.16
N GLY A 294 -5.83 -7.38 27.78
CA GLY A 294 -5.17 -8.37 28.66
C GLY A 294 -4.27 -7.77 29.75
N LYS A 295 -3.79 -6.52 29.57
CA LYS A 295 -2.89 -5.86 30.54
C LYS A 295 -3.60 -5.01 31.61
N GLY A 296 -4.89 -4.77 31.47
CA GLY A 296 -5.68 -4.00 32.45
C GLY A 296 -6.39 -4.84 33.52
N ARG A 297 -6.16 -6.16 33.56
CA ARG A 297 -6.80 -7.08 34.53
C ARG A 297 -5.86 -7.61 35.62
N THR A 298 -4.63 -7.18 35.66
CA THR A 298 -3.65 -7.57 36.68
C THR A 298 -2.98 -6.34 37.32
N ALA A 299 -3.78 -5.36 37.75
CA ALA A 299 -3.34 -4.28 38.59
C ALA A 299 -4.42 -4.05 39.66
#